data_23e8138a8d04be558bbfa3d8e58ad501
#
_entry.id   23e8138a8d04be558bbfa3d8e58ad501
#
_cell.length_a   1.000
_cell.length_b   1.000
_cell.length_c   1.000
_cell.angle_alpha   90.00
_cell.angle_beta   90.00
_cell.angle_gamma   90.00
#
_symmetry.space_group_name_H-M   'P 1'
#
loop_
_entity.id
_entity.type
_entity.pdbx_description
1 polymer ?
#
loop_
_entity_poly.entity_id
_entity_poly.type
_entity_poly.pdbx_seq_one_letter_code
_entity_poly.pdbx_strand_id
1 'polypeptide(L)'
;MLEQFTIRSIDTIVKKKDNTLRLCIDCRQLNKVTVKNKYPLWRIDDLFNQLKGEKVFLKIDLRTWYYQLRIKEQDIQKIVFRTCYEHHKFLVMLFGLTNAPTMFMDLMNKVFQAYLDMFVAVFIDDILVH
;
A
#
# COMPACT_ATOMS: atom_id res chain seq x y z
N MET A 1 21.96 13.20 14.25
CA MET A 1 20.71 14.00 14.24
C MET A 1 19.99 13.68 12.94
N LEU A 2 18.97 12.81 12.99
CA LEU A 2 18.18 12.48 11.81
C LEU A 2 17.28 13.68 11.54
N GLU A 3 17.51 14.36 10.41
CA GLU A 3 16.64 15.44 9.96
C GLU A 3 15.20 14.94 9.90
N GLN A 4 14.29 15.62 10.55
CA GLN A 4 12.88 15.37 10.45
C GLN A 4 12.44 15.75 9.04
N PHE A 5 12.23 14.75 8.20
CA PHE A 5 11.64 14.97 6.89
C PHE A 5 10.17 15.29 7.05
N THR A 6 9.87 16.57 7.14
CA THR A 6 8.49 17.04 7.09
C THR A 6 8.02 16.97 5.64
N ILE A 7 7.02 16.16 5.38
CA ILE A 7 6.33 16.18 4.08
C ILE A 7 5.74 17.59 3.93
N ARG A 8 6.29 18.36 3.01
CA ARG A 8 5.81 19.72 2.74
C ARG A 8 4.52 19.63 1.95
N SER A 9 3.45 20.01 2.58
CA SER A 9 2.11 20.27 2.04
C SER A 9 1.18 19.06 1.80
N ILE A 10 -0.04 19.24 2.24
CA ILE A 10 -1.20 18.57 1.66
C ILE A 10 -1.39 19.18 0.28
N ASP A 11 -0.94 18.47 -0.75
CA ASP A 11 -0.90 19.10 -2.05
C ASP A 11 -2.26 19.18 -2.72
N THR A 12 -3.16 18.23 -2.50
CA THR A 12 -4.46 18.31 -3.16
C THR A 12 -5.49 17.35 -2.57
N ILE A 13 -6.67 17.85 -2.31
CA ILE A 13 -7.87 17.05 -2.12
C ILE A 13 -8.48 16.81 -3.51
N VAL A 14 -8.44 15.57 -3.98
CA VAL A 14 -9.00 15.20 -5.28
C VAL A 14 -10.37 14.55 -5.10
N LYS A 15 -11.33 15.02 -5.87
CA LYS A 15 -12.66 14.41 -5.93
C LYS A 15 -12.62 13.18 -6.82
N LYS A 16 -13.06 12.04 -6.29
CA LYS A 16 -13.22 10.80 -7.05
C LYS A 16 -14.50 10.83 -7.89
N LYS A 17 -14.63 9.88 -8.82
CA LYS A 17 -15.85 9.71 -9.65
C LYS A 17 -17.11 9.44 -8.84
N ASP A 18 -16.96 8.82 -7.66
CA ASP A 18 -18.05 8.52 -6.71
C ASP A 18 -18.39 9.69 -5.78
N ASN A 19 -17.88 10.90 -6.05
CA ASN A 19 -18.03 12.12 -5.25
C ASN A 19 -17.32 12.07 -3.88
N THR A 20 -16.62 11.01 -3.52
CA THR A 20 -15.79 10.98 -2.31
C THR A 20 -14.49 11.76 -2.52
N LEU A 21 -13.87 12.22 -1.43
CA LEU A 21 -12.63 12.98 -1.46
C LEU A 21 -11.45 12.05 -1.20
N ARG A 22 -10.37 12.23 -1.97
CA ARG A 22 -9.08 11.58 -1.73
C ARG A 22 -8.06 12.63 -1.30
N LEU A 23 -7.45 12.41 -0.15
CA LEU A 23 -6.29 13.18 0.27
C LEU A 23 -5.06 12.63 -0.46
N CYS A 24 -4.41 13.48 -1.26
CA CYS A 24 -3.16 13.17 -1.94
C CYS A 24 -2.02 13.91 -1.25
N ILE A 25 -1.01 13.15 -0.86
CA ILE A 25 0.18 13.67 -0.19
C ILE A 25 1.39 13.41 -1.07
N ASP A 26 2.22 14.42 -1.25
CA ASP A 26 3.46 14.27 -1.99
C ASP A 26 4.53 13.57 -1.15
N CYS A 27 4.74 12.30 -1.42
CA CYS A 27 5.76 11.47 -0.76
C CYS A 27 7.09 11.42 -1.53
N ARG A 28 7.27 12.18 -2.62
CA ARG A 28 8.45 12.07 -3.49
C ARG A 28 9.77 12.28 -2.76
N GLN A 29 9.83 13.27 -1.88
CA GLN A 29 11.05 13.55 -1.12
C GLN A 29 11.37 12.45 -0.12
N LEU A 30 10.35 11.95 0.61
CA LEU A 30 10.51 10.84 1.54
C LEU A 30 10.93 9.57 0.78
N ASN A 31 10.35 9.31 -0.38
CA ASN A 31 10.68 8.14 -1.20
C ASN A 31 12.13 8.14 -1.70
N LYS A 32 12.74 9.32 -1.92
CA LYS A 32 14.16 9.43 -2.32
C LYS A 32 15.13 8.92 -1.26
N VAL A 33 14.79 9.08 0.01
CA VAL A 33 15.64 8.68 1.16
C VAL A 33 15.19 7.34 1.76
N THR A 34 14.06 6.81 1.32
CA THR A 34 13.55 5.52 1.79
C THR A 34 14.33 4.37 1.17
N VAL A 35 14.85 3.49 2.01
CA VAL A 35 15.46 2.23 1.56
C VAL A 35 14.36 1.35 0.97
N LYS A 36 14.49 1.02 -0.31
CA LYS A 36 13.51 0.20 -1.02
C LYS A 36 13.49 -1.22 -0.48
N ASN A 37 12.31 -1.71 -0.16
CA ASN A 37 12.10 -3.09 0.22
C ASN A 37 12.31 -4.00 -0.99
N LYS A 38 13.09 -5.06 -0.81
CA LYS A 38 13.42 -6.05 -1.84
C LYS A 38 12.48 -7.27 -1.83
N TYR A 39 11.32 -7.16 -1.19
CA TYR A 39 10.34 -8.23 -1.19
C TYR A 39 9.95 -8.59 -2.62
N PRO A 40 10.05 -9.87 -3.02
CA PRO A 40 9.73 -10.28 -4.38
C PRO A 40 8.24 -10.09 -4.66
N LEU A 41 7.94 -9.29 -5.68
CA LEU A 41 6.59 -9.21 -6.22
C LEU A 41 6.44 -10.27 -7.32
N TRP A 42 5.35 -11.00 -7.28
CA TRP A 42 5.00 -11.93 -8.33
C TRP A 42 4.85 -11.21 -9.68
N ARG A 43 5.33 -11.85 -10.73
CA ARG A 43 5.08 -11.35 -12.08
C ARG A 43 3.64 -11.68 -12.47
N ILE A 44 3.01 -10.79 -13.20
CA ILE A 44 1.63 -10.98 -13.67
C ILE A 44 1.49 -12.26 -14.48
N ASP A 45 2.51 -12.60 -15.28
CA ASP A 45 2.54 -13.81 -16.10
C ASP A 45 2.50 -15.09 -15.25
N ASP A 46 3.20 -15.10 -14.10
CA ASP A 46 3.22 -16.23 -13.18
C ASP A 46 1.83 -16.46 -12.57
N LEU A 47 1.13 -15.37 -12.23
CA LEU A 47 -0.25 -15.44 -11.74
C LEU A 47 -1.22 -15.97 -12.80
N PHE A 48 -1.11 -15.52 -14.04
CA PHE A 48 -1.92 -16.06 -15.14
C PHE A 48 -1.67 -17.54 -15.37
N ASN A 49 -0.44 -18.01 -15.20
CA ASN A 49 -0.12 -19.43 -15.30
C ASN A 49 -0.79 -20.26 -14.20
N GLN A 50 -0.88 -19.73 -12.97
CA GLN A 50 -1.62 -20.39 -11.88
C GLN A 50 -3.11 -20.51 -12.17
N LEU A 51 -3.70 -19.53 -12.86
CA LEU A 51 -5.12 -19.51 -13.19
C LEU A 51 -5.47 -20.36 -14.43
N LYS A 52 -4.48 -20.93 -15.11
CA LYS A 52 -4.68 -21.66 -16.34
C LYS A 52 -5.45 -22.97 -16.11
N GLY A 53 -6.61 -23.07 -16.75
CA GLY A 53 -7.48 -24.25 -16.66
C GLY A 53 -8.67 -24.08 -15.72
N GLU A 54 -8.69 -23.04 -14.92
CA GLU A 54 -9.81 -22.72 -14.05
C GLU A 54 -11.00 -22.14 -14.84
N LYS A 55 -12.22 -22.44 -14.37
CA LYS A 55 -13.45 -22.02 -15.05
C LYS A 55 -14.25 -20.98 -14.28
N VAL A 56 -14.01 -20.89 -12.98
CA VAL A 56 -14.76 -19.99 -12.08
C VAL A 56 -13.76 -19.13 -11.31
N PHE A 57 -14.00 -17.83 -11.29
CA PHE A 57 -13.17 -16.86 -10.60
C PHE A 57 -14.04 -15.94 -9.74
N LEU A 58 -13.56 -15.66 -8.54
CA LEU A 58 -14.10 -14.61 -7.67
C LEU A 58 -13.00 -13.59 -7.42
N LYS A 59 -13.28 -12.34 -7.77
CA LYS A 59 -12.38 -11.22 -7.45
C LYS A 59 -12.89 -10.50 -6.21
N ILE A 60 -12.01 -10.32 -5.23
CA ILE A 60 -12.28 -9.57 -4.01
C ILE A 60 -11.41 -8.32 -4.01
N ASP A 61 -12.04 -7.14 -4.00
CA ASP A 61 -11.37 -5.87 -3.86
C ASP A 61 -11.40 -5.43 -2.38
N LEU A 62 -10.24 -5.17 -1.81
CA LEU A 62 -10.14 -4.66 -0.44
C LEU A 62 -10.37 -3.15 -0.40
N ARG A 63 -11.27 -2.70 0.46
CA ARG A 63 -11.45 -1.27 0.70
C ARG A 63 -10.32 -0.71 1.56
N THR A 64 -9.81 0.46 1.19
CA THR A 64 -8.82 1.24 1.98
C THR A 64 -7.61 0.40 2.43
N TRP A 65 -7.18 -0.52 1.62
CA TRP A 65 -6.23 -1.57 1.95
C TRP A 65 -4.89 -1.08 2.53
N TYR A 66 -4.27 0.00 2.05
CA TYR A 66 -3.05 0.55 2.66
C TYR A 66 -3.28 1.11 4.06
N TYR A 67 -4.43 1.67 4.35
CA TYR A 67 -4.75 2.20 5.67
C TYR A 67 -4.92 1.10 6.73
N GLN A 68 -4.94 -0.15 6.35
CA GLN A 68 -4.93 -1.28 7.28
C GLN A 68 -3.51 -1.61 7.78
N LEU A 69 -2.48 -1.12 7.09
CA LEU A 69 -1.09 -1.28 7.52
C LEU A 69 -0.68 -0.17 8.48
N ARG A 70 -0.32 -0.54 9.70
CA ARG A 70 0.25 0.40 10.66
C ARG A 70 1.72 0.67 10.36
N ILE A 71 2.12 1.92 10.52
CA ILE A 71 3.51 2.34 10.45
C ILE A 71 4.18 1.94 11.77
N LYS A 72 5.42 1.47 11.71
CA LYS A 72 6.22 1.19 12.90
C LYS A 72 6.40 2.48 13.72
N GLU A 73 6.34 2.39 15.04
CA GLU A 73 6.42 3.56 15.93
C GLU A 73 7.66 4.43 15.67
N GLN A 74 8.81 3.80 15.42
CA GLN A 74 10.05 4.47 15.07
C GLN A 74 10.02 5.28 13.76
N ASP A 75 9.08 4.95 12.85
CA ASP A 75 8.95 5.58 11.54
C ASP A 75 7.81 6.61 11.48
N ILE A 76 6.92 6.64 12.48
CA ILE A 76 5.82 7.60 12.56
C ILE A 76 6.35 9.04 12.51
N GLN A 77 7.45 9.31 13.18
CA GLN A 77 8.06 10.64 13.22
C GLN A 77 8.60 11.10 11.84
N LYS A 78 8.82 10.17 10.93
CA LYS A 78 9.33 10.45 9.57
C LYS A 78 8.21 10.83 8.62
N ILE A 79 6.95 10.49 8.95
CA ILE A 79 5.79 10.73 8.11
C ILE A 79 4.90 11.77 8.78
N VAL A 80 5.42 12.98 8.82
CA VAL A 80 4.73 14.15 9.37
C VAL A 80 4.36 15.08 8.23
N PHE A 81 3.13 15.55 8.18
CA PHE A 81 2.72 16.59 7.27
C PHE A 81 2.30 17.84 8.03
N ARG A 82 2.53 18.98 7.43
CA ARG A 82 2.23 20.28 8.02
C ARG A 82 0.99 20.87 7.35
N THR A 83 0.04 21.28 8.17
CA THR A 83 -1.04 22.19 7.77
C THR A 83 -0.64 23.63 8.13
N CYS A 84 -1.49 24.60 7.78
CA CYS A 84 -1.28 25.99 8.17
C CYS A 84 -1.27 26.19 9.69
N TYR A 85 -1.89 25.29 10.44
CA TYR A 85 -2.13 25.43 11.87
C TYR A 85 -1.36 24.42 12.71
N GLU A 86 -1.18 23.18 12.22
CA GLU A 86 -0.66 22.08 13.04
C GLU A 86 0.21 21.10 12.24
N HIS A 87 0.97 20.29 12.97
CA HIS A 87 1.69 19.13 12.44
C HIS A 87 0.90 17.88 12.77
N HIS A 88 0.64 17.08 11.75
CA HIS A 88 -0.06 15.80 11.89
C HIS A 88 0.87 14.64 11.53
N LYS A 89 0.67 13.51 12.18
CA LYS A 89 1.43 12.28 11.94
C LYS A 89 0.49 11.21 11.43
N PHE A 90 0.95 10.46 10.43
CA PHE A 90 0.22 9.29 9.98
C PHE A 90 0.60 8.07 10.80
N LEU A 91 -0.41 7.34 11.26
CA LEU A 91 -0.26 6.06 11.98
C LEU A 91 -0.36 4.85 11.05
N VAL A 92 -0.83 5.08 9.83
CA VAL A 92 -1.08 4.06 8.82
C VAL A 92 -0.37 4.41 7.52
N MET A 93 -0.12 3.39 6.70
CA MET A 93 0.55 3.60 5.42
C MET A 93 -0.32 4.40 4.45
N LEU A 94 0.34 5.24 3.68
CA LEU A 94 -0.29 6.10 2.69
C LEU A 94 -0.05 5.58 1.27
N PHE A 95 -0.97 5.93 0.39
CA PHE A 95 -0.73 5.83 -1.04
C PHE A 95 0.45 6.74 -1.44
N GLY A 96 1.34 6.21 -2.27
CA GLY A 96 2.51 6.94 -2.75
C GLY A 96 3.81 6.68 -1.98
N LEU A 97 3.77 5.95 -0.86
CA LEU A 97 4.98 5.46 -0.21
C LEU A 97 5.59 4.31 -1.02
N THR A 98 6.91 4.39 -1.26
CA THR A 98 7.64 3.40 -2.09
C THR A 98 7.46 1.96 -1.62
N ASN A 99 7.47 1.73 -0.31
CA ASN A 99 7.40 0.38 0.26
C ASN A 99 5.97 -0.09 0.58
N ALA A 100 4.95 0.74 0.37
CA ALA A 100 3.58 0.36 0.71
C ALA A 100 3.08 -0.87 -0.07
N PRO A 101 3.28 -1.00 -1.39
CA PRO A 101 2.86 -2.19 -2.12
C PRO A 101 3.53 -3.46 -1.64
N THR A 102 4.85 -3.43 -1.42
CA THR A 102 5.62 -4.59 -0.99
C THR A 102 5.27 -5.04 0.43
N MET A 103 5.06 -4.10 1.33
CA MET A 103 4.63 -4.40 2.70
C MET A 103 3.21 -4.97 2.73
N PHE A 104 2.34 -4.49 1.86
CA PHE A 104 0.99 -5.02 1.76
C PHE A 104 0.99 -6.45 1.19
N MET A 105 1.79 -6.71 0.15
CA MET A 105 1.96 -8.06 -0.40
C MET A 105 2.50 -9.05 0.64
N ASP A 106 3.50 -8.65 1.44
CA ASP A 106 4.02 -9.48 2.53
C ASP A 106 2.92 -9.82 3.54
N LEU A 107 2.10 -8.83 3.91
CA LEU A 107 0.96 -9.06 4.81
C LEU A 107 -0.06 -10.03 4.20
N MET A 108 -0.46 -9.80 2.95
CA MET A 108 -1.45 -10.65 2.27
C MET A 108 -0.94 -12.08 2.10
N ASN A 109 0.32 -12.24 1.73
CA ASN A 109 0.92 -13.57 1.61
C ASN A 109 0.96 -14.31 2.97
N LYS A 110 1.20 -13.61 4.07
CA LYS A 110 1.11 -14.20 5.42
C LYS A 110 -0.32 -14.59 5.80
N VAL A 111 -1.29 -13.72 5.50
CA VAL A 111 -2.71 -13.98 5.81
C VAL A 111 -3.24 -15.17 5.03
N PHE A 112 -2.91 -15.26 3.76
CA PHE A 112 -3.40 -16.31 2.86
C PHE A 112 -2.42 -17.48 2.68
N GLN A 113 -1.34 -17.55 3.44
CA GLN A 113 -0.28 -18.55 3.29
C GLN A 113 -0.78 -19.99 3.15
N ALA A 114 -1.83 -20.35 3.89
CA ALA A 114 -2.42 -21.69 3.84
C ALA A 114 -3.20 -22.00 2.55
N TYR A 115 -3.55 -20.98 1.78
CA TYR A 115 -4.43 -21.07 0.61
C TYR A 115 -3.76 -20.64 -0.69
N LEU A 116 -2.59 -20.01 -0.59
CA LEU A 116 -1.77 -19.66 -1.75
C LEU A 116 -1.38 -20.94 -2.50
N ASP A 117 -1.31 -20.86 -3.81
CA ASP A 117 -1.01 -21.99 -4.71
C ASP A 117 -2.05 -23.12 -4.72
N MET A 118 -3.12 -23.00 -3.91
CA MET A 118 -4.24 -23.93 -3.92
C MET A 118 -5.43 -23.38 -4.70
N PHE A 119 -6.03 -22.31 -4.21
CA PHE A 119 -7.20 -21.67 -4.82
C PHE A 119 -7.25 -20.15 -4.60
N VAL A 120 -6.18 -19.56 -4.06
CA VAL A 120 -6.08 -18.11 -3.84
C VAL A 120 -4.82 -17.58 -4.52
N ALA A 121 -4.99 -16.55 -5.31
CA ALA A 121 -3.92 -15.74 -5.87
C ALA A 121 -4.07 -14.28 -5.41
N VAL A 122 -3.00 -13.68 -4.94
CA VAL A 122 -2.98 -12.30 -4.46
C VAL A 122 -2.06 -11.46 -5.33
N PHE A 123 -2.58 -10.35 -5.81
CA PHE A 123 -1.79 -9.38 -6.56
C PHE A 123 -2.13 -7.95 -6.13
N ILE A 124 -1.23 -7.36 -5.34
CA ILE A 124 -1.35 -6.02 -4.76
C ILE A 124 -2.68 -5.89 -3.99
N ASP A 125 -3.70 -5.30 -4.58
CA ASP A 125 -5.01 -5.00 -3.98
C ASP A 125 -6.10 -6.01 -4.39
N ASP A 126 -5.79 -6.89 -5.33
CA ASP A 126 -6.71 -7.89 -5.84
C ASP A 126 -6.46 -9.26 -5.22
N ILE A 127 -7.51 -9.88 -4.71
CA ILE A 127 -7.52 -11.26 -4.26
C ILE A 127 -8.40 -12.04 -5.24
N LEU A 128 -7.82 -13.01 -5.90
CA LEU A 128 -8.53 -13.91 -6.79
C LEU A 128 -8.69 -15.28 -6.13
N VAL A 129 -9.91 -15.76 -6.10
CA VAL A 129 -10.25 -17.14 -5.70
C VAL A 129 -10.66 -17.92 -6.93
N HIS A 130 -10.05 -19.07 -7.16
CA HIS A 130 -10.27 -19.92 -8.35
C HIS A 130 -10.43 -21.37 -8.01
#